data_79d4380df6f655551969b934d43ec641
#
_entry.id   79d4380df6f655551969b934d43ec641
#
_cell.length_a   1.000
_cell.length_b   1.000
_cell.length_c   1.000
_cell.angle_alpha   90.00
_cell.angle_beta   90.00
_cell.angle_gamma   90.00
#
_symmetry.space_group_name_H-M   'P 1'
#
loop_
_entity.id
_entity.type
_entity.pdbx_description
1 polymer ?
#
loop_
_entity_poly.entity_id
_entity_poly.type
_entity_poly.pdbx_seq_one_letter_code
_entity_poly.pdbx_strand_id
1 'polypeptide(L)'
;MNQLTLQVPRDTNQSGYQRRKGTARLGVFLLPVLLPMVLAAQTPQPPPAAMAFTAADIHPSPLSYGGSYFHTAPFTGDRFVAHQATPLNLIMTAYRVEADAVTGGPPGLEFDRYEIVAKTPPGTTEKDTAPMLQTLLADRFKLSVRLETKPLPAFLLKAGSAAAKMKPAADPTADSGCRLADQPAPGTPLPPTITVKCSNTTMEQFAELLYENVGQFNHPVVDATGMTGGWDFDFRFTWQPGAPDAITIFEAVNRLGLKLEAGTAPRPALTIVSMADAPTPNPPGIEKLLPPPPLPSFEVATIRPSKNESKQEQVQFQGVEQVTFSGSELRLICLAWDISEKTIFEAPPFSNDKVWEITAKIPAPDTPLAPGKRTQIDFDQVRLMLQSLMAERFGLKVHTEDRPGSGYTLLPSIPKMKKGDPANRASCTDRVLPGEKDPRAANPMATQYMHCTNVTVDQFARELEGYSGYIIKTPVLNKSGIEGRYDLTLSFTGIHQLELLGLAQGSATPKPSATGGDKSGGGGTGEGADPGGVPVMLQDAVAKQLGLKLVLEKRPIPALVIDHIEETPTEN
;
A
#
# COMPACT_ATOMS: atom_id res chain seq x y z
N MET A 1 -0.11 12.97 0.87
CA MET A 1 1.23 13.18 0.27
C MET A 1 2.24 12.45 1.12
N ASN A 2 2.62 11.24 0.69
CA ASN A 2 3.52 10.39 1.45
C ASN A 2 4.95 10.92 1.39
N GLN A 3 5.56 11.12 2.55
CA GLN A 3 7.00 11.32 2.62
C GLN A 3 7.70 9.99 2.34
N LEU A 4 8.47 9.96 1.27
CA LEU A 4 9.38 8.86 0.92
C LEU A 4 10.46 8.70 2.01
N THR A 5 10.37 7.65 2.81
CA THR A 5 11.41 7.25 3.74
C THR A 5 12.03 5.94 3.26
N LEU A 6 13.31 6.00 2.95
CA LEU A 6 14.09 4.92 2.35
C LEU A 6 14.68 3.99 3.42
N GLN A 7 14.41 2.69 3.38
CA GLN A 7 14.92 1.68 4.34
C GLN A 7 15.62 0.52 3.64
N VAL A 8 16.65 -0.01 4.28
CA VAL A 8 17.41 -1.19 3.82
C VAL A 8 17.64 -2.17 4.98
N PRO A 9 17.34 -3.47 4.84
CA PRO A 9 17.57 -4.48 5.88
C PRO A 9 19.05 -4.89 6.01
N ARG A 10 19.47 -5.26 7.21
CA ARG A 10 20.77 -5.88 7.48
C ARG A 10 20.63 -7.38 7.72
N ASP A 11 21.36 -8.17 6.98
CA ASP A 11 21.67 -9.55 7.38
C ASP A 11 23.04 -9.61 8.05
N THR A 12 23.04 -10.10 9.30
CA THR A 12 24.27 -10.44 10.03
C THR A 12 24.44 -11.94 10.06
N ASN A 13 25.23 -12.49 9.17
CA ASN A 13 25.74 -13.85 9.33
C ASN A 13 27.24 -13.86 9.01
N GLN A 14 28.07 -13.68 10.03
CA GLN A 14 29.51 -13.96 9.96
C GLN A 14 29.80 -15.27 10.67
N SER A 15 30.02 -16.33 9.93
CA SER A 15 30.74 -17.51 10.43
C SER A 15 32.21 -17.39 10.03
N GLY A 16 33.05 -17.11 11.01
CA GLY A 16 34.48 -17.00 10.85
C GLY A 16 35.16 -18.33 10.54
N TYR A 17 35.88 -18.38 9.46
CA TYR A 17 36.78 -19.48 9.11
C TYR A 17 38.22 -19.11 9.48
N GLN A 18 38.72 -19.64 10.58
CA GLN A 18 40.15 -19.52 10.92
C GLN A 18 40.98 -20.60 10.23
N ARG A 19 41.84 -20.18 9.33
CA ARG A 19 42.94 -21.00 8.76
C ARG A 19 44.07 -21.04 9.77
N ARG A 20 44.43 -22.23 10.30
CA ARG A 20 45.71 -22.51 10.93
C ARG A 20 46.59 -23.33 9.98
N LYS A 21 47.75 -22.78 9.62
CA LYS A 21 48.91 -23.49 9.08
C LYS A 21 49.69 -24.10 10.24
N GLY A 22 50.09 -25.35 10.11
CA GLY A 22 50.99 -25.98 11.05
C GLY A 22 51.58 -27.28 10.47
N THR A 23 52.87 -27.32 10.39
CA THR A 23 53.76 -28.29 9.77
C THR A 23 54.08 -29.51 10.59
N ALA A 24 54.24 -30.66 9.88
CA ALA A 24 55.24 -31.71 10.00
C ALA A 24 55.25 -32.76 11.16
N ARG A 25 55.18 -34.00 10.67
CA ARG A 25 55.99 -35.21 11.00
C ARG A 25 55.88 -35.84 12.40
N LEU A 26 55.44 -37.05 12.49
CA LEU A 26 56.24 -38.33 12.69
C LEU A 26 55.24 -39.47 12.93
N GLY A 27 55.52 -40.60 12.30
CA GLY A 27 54.71 -41.81 12.41
C GLY A 27 55.00 -42.57 13.71
N VAL A 28 53.99 -43.25 14.21
CA VAL A 28 54.11 -44.42 15.07
C VAL A 28 52.98 -45.39 14.75
N PHE A 29 53.32 -46.62 14.43
CA PHE A 29 52.44 -47.76 14.26
C PHE A 29 51.77 -48.13 15.60
N LEU A 30 50.47 -48.29 15.65
CA LEU A 30 49.85 -49.09 16.72
C LEU A 30 48.52 -49.72 16.25
N LEU A 31 48.34 -50.93 16.64
CA LEU A 31 47.31 -51.95 16.36
C LEU A 31 45.84 -51.43 16.38
N PRO A 32 44.95 -52.09 15.62
CA PRO A 32 43.51 -51.80 15.66
C PRO A 32 42.85 -52.45 16.89
N VAL A 33 42.42 -51.64 17.85
CA VAL A 33 41.45 -52.06 18.86
C VAL A 33 40.06 -51.94 18.24
N LEU A 34 39.40 -53.04 17.99
CA LEU A 34 38.00 -53.16 17.63
C LEU A 34 37.12 -52.73 18.83
N LEU A 35 36.69 -51.46 18.87
CA LEU A 35 35.58 -51.04 19.72
C LEU A 35 34.25 -51.29 18.97
N PRO A 36 33.25 -51.90 19.60
CA PRO A 36 31.93 -52.00 18.99
C PRO A 36 31.29 -50.59 18.92
N MET A 37 31.05 -50.11 17.70
CA MET A 37 30.16 -48.94 17.49
C MET A 37 28.76 -49.32 17.97
N VAL A 38 28.36 -48.84 19.12
CA VAL A 38 26.95 -48.77 19.52
C VAL A 38 26.31 -47.70 18.62
N LEU A 39 25.60 -48.16 17.60
CA LEU A 39 24.70 -47.32 16.82
C LEU A 39 23.60 -46.83 17.77
N ALA A 40 23.79 -45.68 18.40
CA ALA A 40 22.71 -44.97 19.09
C ALA A 40 21.69 -44.58 18.00
N ALA A 41 20.59 -45.31 17.94
CA ALA A 41 19.42 -44.94 17.17
C ALA A 41 19.00 -43.53 17.68
N GLN A 42 19.29 -42.50 16.89
CA GLN A 42 18.74 -41.16 17.11
C GLN A 42 17.22 -41.30 16.97
N THR A 43 16.52 -41.24 18.10
CA THR A 43 15.07 -41.03 18.09
C THR A 43 14.78 -39.78 17.23
N PRO A 44 13.87 -39.86 16.26
CA PRO A 44 13.50 -38.70 15.48
C PRO A 44 13.07 -37.61 16.46
N GLN A 45 13.80 -36.52 16.47
CA GLN A 45 13.41 -35.31 17.23
C GLN A 45 12.07 -34.87 16.66
N PRO A 46 11.00 -34.72 17.48
CA PRO A 46 9.74 -34.22 16.97
C PRO A 46 10.02 -32.89 16.28
N PRO A 47 9.35 -32.62 15.14
CA PRO A 47 9.49 -31.34 14.47
C PRO A 47 9.26 -30.22 15.50
N PRO A 48 9.99 -29.10 15.43
CA PRO A 48 9.79 -27.99 16.33
C PRO A 48 8.30 -27.63 16.31
N ALA A 49 7.71 -27.46 17.48
CA ALA A 49 6.29 -27.11 17.60
C ALA A 49 6.01 -25.91 16.69
N ALA A 50 5.05 -26.07 15.78
CA ALA A 50 4.70 -25.01 14.83
C ALA A 50 4.35 -23.75 15.64
N MET A 51 5.00 -22.63 15.34
CA MET A 51 4.67 -21.37 15.97
C MET A 51 3.24 -21.00 15.58
N ALA A 52 2.39 -20.78 16.58
CA ALA A 52 0.97 -20.49 16.38
C ALA A 52 0.50 -19.37 17.31
N PHE A 53 -0.48 -18.62 16.86
CA PHE A 53 -1.23 -17.74 17.74
C PHE A 53 -1.99 -18.57 18.79
N THR A 54 -2.10 -18.06 20.00
CA THR A 54 -2.82 -18.75 21.08
C THR A 54 -4.34 -18.68 20.89
N ALA A 55 -4.82 -17.64 20.20
CA ALA A 55 -6.20 -17.45 19.79
C ALA A 55 -6.23 -16.51 18.59
N ALA A 56 -7.23 -16.65 17.71
CA ALA A 56 -7.42 -15.75 16.58
C ALA A 56 -8.91 -15.57 16.27
N ASP A 57 -9.33 -14.31 16.25
CA ASP A 57 -10.61 -13.86 15.74
C ASP A 57 -10.46 -13.41 14.29
N ILE A 58 -11.26 -13.97 13.38
CA ILE A 58 -11.25 -13.65 11.95
C ILE A 58 -12.69 -13.46 11.50
N HIS A 59 -13.03 -12.30 10.99
CA HIS A 59 -14.35 -12.04 10.41
C HIS A 59 -14.23 -11.20 9.14
N PRO A 60 -15.23 -11.25 8.23
CA PRO A 60 -15.24 -10.41 7.05
C PRO A 60 -15.17 -8.93 7.43
N SER A 61 -14.35 -8.16 6.73
CA SER A 61 -14.31 -6.71 6.91
C SER A 61 -15.65 -6.09 6.53
N PRO A 62 -16.16 -5.14 7.31
CA PRO A 62 -17.30 -4.33 6.90
C PRO A 62 -16.96 -3.60 5.61
N LEU A 63 -17.95 -3.26 4.81
CA LEU A 63 -17.78 -2.36 3.68
C LEU A 63 -17.32 -1.01 4.25
N SER A 64 -16.06 -0.68 4.02
CA SER A 64 -15.48 0.55 4.56
C SER A 64 -15.67 1.72 3.60
N TYR A 65 -15.65 2.90 4.18
CA TYR A 65 -15.49 4.15 3.45
C TYR A 65 -14.00 4.37 3.19
N GLY A 66 -13.63 4.85 2.00
CA GLY A 66 -12.26 5.10 1.66
C GLY A 66 -11.48 3.84 1.24
N GLY A 67 -10.47 4.05 0.42
CA GLY A 67 -9.76 3.00 -0.31
C GLY A 67 -9.34 1.82 0.55
N SER A 68 -9.49 0.68 -0.05
CA SER A 68 -9.18 -0.62 0.52
C SER A 68 -7.68 -0.79 0.73
N TYR A 69 -7.15 -0.37 1.85
CA TYR A 69 -5.75 -0.57 2.18
C TYR A 69 -5.60 -1.67 3.22
N PHE A 70 -4.75 -2.62 2.92
CA PHE A 70 -4.29 -3.61 3.87
C PHE A 70 -3.34 -2.95 4.87
N HIS A 71 -3.68 -3.05 6.14
CA HIS A 71 -2.82 -2.61 7.22
C HIS A 71 -2.55 -3.77 8.16
N THR A 72 -1.29 -4.08 8.36
CA THR A 72 -0.84 -4.81 9.53
C THR A 72 -0.32 -3.80 10.53
N ALA A 73 -1.01 -3.64 11.66
CA ALA A 73 -0.35 -3.05 12.82
C ALA A 73 0.62 -4.10 13.38
N PRO A 74 1.94 -3.89 13.27
CA PRO A 74 2.85 -4.80 13.93
C PRO A 74 2.57 -4.73 15.42
N PHE A 75 2.32 -5.86 16.05
CA PHE A 75 2.15 -6.07 17.48
C PHE A 75 1.74 -4.86 18.32
N THR A 76 0.45 -4.77 18.63
CA THR A 76 -0.01 -3.89 19.71
C THR A 76 0.02 -4.72 20.99
N GLY A 77 1.08 -4.60 21.78
CA GLY A 77 1.28 -5.40 22.99
C GLY A 77 1.46 -6.89 22.66
N ASP A 78 0.52 -7.74 23.13
CA ASP A 78 0.52 -9.19 22.91
C ASP A 78 -0.37 -9.64 21.74
N ARG A 79 -0.66 -8.75 20.77
CA ARG A 79 -1.59 -9.00 19.66
C ARG A 79 -1.00 -8.67 18.31
N PHE A 80 -1.35 -9.49 17.33
CA PHE A 80 -1.24 -9.20 15.92
C PHE A 80 -2.60 -8.73 15.42
N VAL A 81 -2.63 -7.59 14.72
CA VAL A 81 -3.85 -7.03 14.15
C VAL A 81 -3.66 -6.81 12.66
N ALA A 82 -4.63 -7.23 11.86
CA ALA A 82 -4.67 -6.94 10.43
C ALA A 82 -6.06 -6.47 10.04
N HIS A 83 -6.11 -5.28 9.44
CA HIS A 83 -7.34 -4.66 8.95
C HIS A 83 -7.45 -4.83 7.45
N GLN A 84 -8.65 -5.18 6.95
CA GLN A 84 -8.95 -5.33 5.53
C GLN A 84 -7.96 -6.23 4.76
N ALA A 85 -7.42 -7.23 5.45
CA ALA A 85 -6.44 -8.14 4.89
C ALA A 85 -7.08 -9.10 3.89
N THR A 86 -6.59 -9.10 2.65
CA THR A 86 -6.97 -10.17 1.71
C THR A 86 -6.17 -11.44 2.03
N PRO A 87 -6.67 -12.62 1.67
CA PRO A 87 -5.88 -13.85 1.77
C PRO A 87 -4.54 -13.75 1.05
N LEU A 88 -4.47 -13.02 -0.08
CA LEU A 88 -3.21 -12.77 -0.78
C LEU A 88 -2.24 -11.96 0.07
N ASN A 89 -2.69 -10.87 0.72
CA ASN A 89 -1.85 -10.07 1.61
C ASN A 89 -1.24 -10.92 2.74
N LEU A 90 -2.08 -11.77 3.35
CA LEU A 90 -1.62 -12.68 4.40
C LEU A 90 -0.58 -13.69 3.90
N ILE A 91 -0.79 -14.25 2.69
CA ILE A 91 0.17 -15.18 2.06
C ILE A 91 1.49 -14.47 1.74
N MET A 92 1.43 -13.26 1.16
CA MET A 92 2.62 -12.46 0.87
C MET A 92 3.44 -12.20 2.13
N THR A 93 2.78 -11.79 3.22
CA THR A 93 3.41 -11.55 4.52
C THR A 93 3.98 -12.85 5.14
N ALA A 94 3.21 -13.95 5.10
CA ALA A 94 3.58 -15.21 5.72
C ALA A 94 4.75 -15.91 5.01
N TYR A 95 4.82 -15.80 3.70
CA TYR A 95 5.81 -16.51 2.87
C TYR A 95 6.88 -15.61 2.25
N ARG A 96 6.77 -14.29 2.46
CA ARG A 96 7.68 -13.28 1.91
C ARG A 96 7.83 -13.42 0.39
N VAL A 97 6.71 -13.52 -0.29
CA VAL A 97 6.62 -13.60 -1.75
C VAL A 97 5.81 -12.44 -2.28
N GLU A 98 6.13 -12.01 -3.50
CA GLU A 98 5.37 -10.97 -4.19
C GLU A 98 4.06 -11.52 -4.78
N ALA A 99 3.09 -10.66 -5.04
CA ALA A 99 1.80 -11.04 -5.59
C ALA A 99 1.91 -11.78 -6.93
N ASP A 100 2.83 -11.37 -7.80
CA ASP A 100 3.10 -11.99 -9.11
C ASP A 100 3.74 -13.38 -9.00
N ALA A 101 4.31 -13.70 -7.84
CA ALA A 101 4.91 -15.01 -7.55
C ALA A 101 3.92 -16.03 -6.96
N VAL A 102 2.69 -15.61 -6.64
CA VAL A 102 1.63 -16.50 -6.12
C VAL A 102 0.75 -16.95 -7.27
N THR A 103 0.57 -18.25 -7.43
CA THR A 103 -0.28 -18.86 -8.47
C THR A 103 -1.36 -19.77 -7.88
N GLY A 104 -2.53 -19.84 -8.52
CA GLY A 104 -3.67 -20.60 -8.03
C GLY A 104 -4.46 -19.86 -6.96
N GLY A 105 -5.31 -20.59 -6.25
CA GLY A 105 -6.16 -20.08 -5.17
C GLY A 105 -7.60 -19.77 -5.58
N PRO A 106 -8.46 -19.50 -4.59
CA PRO A 106 -9.86 -19.21 -4.83
C PRO A 106 -10.06 -17.85 -5.50
N PRO A 107 -11.23 -17.62 -6.14
CA PRO A 107 -11.57 -16.35 -6.78
C PRO A 107 -11.58 -15.12 -5.85
N GLY A 108 -11.77 -15.35 -4.54
CA GLY A 108 -11.77 -14.30 -3.51
C GLY A 108 -10.37 -13.91 -3.01
N LEU A 109 -9.31 -14.55 -3.49
CA LEU A 109 -7.94 -14.42 -2.97
C LEU A 109 -7.47 -12.96 -2.85
N GLU A 110 -7.82 -12.09 -3.78
CA GLU A 110 -7.46 -10.67 -3.80
C GLU A 110 -8.61 -9.72 -3.41
N PHE A 111 -9.83 -10.24 -3.24
CA PHE A 111 -11.02 -9.40 -3.10
C PHE A 111 -11.74 -9.56 -1.78
N ASP A 112 -11.70 -10.76 -1.18
CA ASP A 112 -12.32 -10.98 0.12
C ASP A 112 -11.42 -10.42 1.20
N ARG A 113 -11.99 -9.62 2.10
CA ARG A 113 -11.25 -8.86 3.10
C ARG A 113 -11.67 -9.29 4.49
N TYR A 114 -10.70 -9.37 5.38
CA TYR A 114 -10.87 -9.86 6.74
C TYR A 114 -10.23 -8.92 7.75
N GLU A 115 -10.93 -8.75 8.88
CA GLU A 115 -10.38 -8.23 10.12
C GLU A 115 -9.83 -9.40 10.92
N ILE A 116 -8.59 -9.28 11.38
CA ILE A 116 -7.91 -10.31 12.15
C ILE A 116 -7.36 -9.72 13.42
N VAL A 117 -7.74 -10.28 14.56
CA VAL A 117 -7.11 -10.02 15.85
C VAL A 117 -6.60 -11.35 16.37
N ALA A 118 -5.29 -11.49 16.56
CA ALA A 118 -4.70 -12.75 17.00
C ALA A 118 -3.76 -12.52 18.20
N LYS A 119 -3.90 -13.34 19.23
CA LYS A 119 -3.09 -13.27 20.44
C LYS A 119 -1.79 -14.05 20.26
N THR A 120 -0.68 -13.39 20.53
CA THR A 120 0.65 -13.99 20.45
C THR A 120 1.04 -14.69 21.76
N PRO A 121 1.87 -15.73 21.69
CA PRO A 121 2.52 -16.27 22.89
C PRO A 121 3.43 -15.21 23.56
N PRO A 122 3.67 -15.30 24.88
CA PRO A 122 4.64 -14.43 25.55
C PRO A 122 6.04 -14.54 24.92
N GLY A 123 6.70 -13.40 24.75
CA GLY A 123 8.06 -13.34 24.18
C GLY A 123 8.11 -13.41 22.64
N THR A 124 6.97 -13.35 21.96
CA THR A 124 6.89 -13.27 20.50
C THR A 124 7.56 -12.00 19.99
N THR A 125 8.29 -12.12 18.89
CA THR A 125 8.95 -11.02 18.21
C THR A 125 8.37 -10.83 16.80
N GLU A 126 8.66 -9.72 16.14
CA GLU A 126 8.24 -9.46 14.76
C GLU A 126 8.66 -10.59 13.79
N LYS A 127 9.81 -11.22 14.02
CA LYS A 127 10.31 -12.34 13.19
C LYS A 127 9.43 -13.59 13.25
N ASP A 128 8.68 -13.74 14.33
CA ASP A 128 7.82 -14.91 14.57
C ASP A 128 6.46 -14.77 13.87
N THR A 129 6.13 -13.57 13.36
CA THR A 129 4.86 -13.28 12.67
C THR A 129 4.65 -14.17 11.45
N ALA A 130 5.67 -14.30 10.60
CA ALA A 130 5.56 -15.07 9.37
C ALA A 130 5.22 -16.55 9.63
N PRO A 131 5.95 -17.31 10.47
CA PRO A 131 5.59 -18.70 10.77
C PRO A 131 4.24 -18.83 11.50
N MET A 132 3.84 -17.88 12.34
CA MET A 132 2.53 -17.90 12.98
C MET A 132 1.39 -17.67 11.98
N LEU A 133 1.58 -16.78 11.01
CA LEU A 133 0.64 -16.59 9.90
C LEU A 133 0.54 -17.81 9.00
N GLN A 134 1.65 -18.50 8.73
CA GLN A 134 1.61 -19.77 7.97
C GLN A 134 0.72 -20.80 8.66
N THR A 135 0.86 -20.93 9.99
CA THR A 135 0.02 -21.81 10.79
C THR A 135 -1.45 -21.37 10.76
N LEU A 136 -1.72 -20.08 10.93
CA LEU A 136 -3.08 -19.52 10.86
C LEU A 136 -3.76 -19.81 9.51
N LEU A 137 -3.03 -19.60 8.42
CA LEU A 137 -3.51 -19.86 7.06
C LEU A 137 -3.80 -21.34 6.83
N ALA A 138 -2.91 -22.22 7.28
CA ALA A 138 -3.13 -23.66 7.19
C ALA A 138 -4.33 -24.12 8.01
N ASP A 139 -4.49 -23.62 9.24
CA ASP A 139 -5.55 -24.05 10.15
C ASP A 139 -6.90 -23.47 9.80
N ARG A 140 -6.96 -22.17 9.50
CA ARG A 140 -8.23 -21.44 9.34
C ARG A 140 -8.69 -21.38 7.87
N PHE A 141 -7.78 -21.19 6.92
CA PHE A 141 -8.09 -21.13 5.48
C PHE A 141 -7.80 -22.45 4.76
N LYS A 142 -7.34 -23.48 5.48
CA LYS A 142 -6.96 -24.79 4.90
C LYS A 142 -5.95 -24.65 3.77
N LEU A 143 -5.06 -23.67 3.90
CA LEU A 143 -4.03 -23.39 2.91
C LEU A 143 -3.01 -24.52 2.86
N SER A 144 -2.80 -25.06 1.67
CA SER A 144 -1.68 -25.95 1.33
C SER A 144 -0.92 -25.35 0.16
N VAL A 145 0.39 -25.23 0.27
CA VAL A 145 1.24 -24.57 -0.71
C VAL A 145 2.42 -25.43 -1.13
N ARG A 146 2.92 -25.18 -2.33
CA ARG A 146 4.22 -25.68 -2.81
C ARG A 146 5.11 -24.49 -3.10
N LEU A 147 6.27 -24.44 -2.45
CA LEU A 147 7.30 -23.44 -2.67
C LEU A 147 8.35 -23.98 -3.64
N GLU A 148 8.76 -23.16 -4.57
CA GLU A 148 9.80 -23.46 -5.54
C GLU A 148 10.51 -22.17 -5.95
N THR A 149 11.72 -22.27 -6.50
CA THR A 149 12.39 -21.11 -7.11
C THR A 149 12.19 -21.19 -8.61
N LYS A 150 11.62 -20.12 -9.19
CA LYS A 150 11.36 -20.01 -10.64
C LYS A 150 11.99 -18.76 -11.22
N PRO A 151 12.37 -18.78 -12.51
CA PRO A 151 12.66 -17.56 -13.22
C PRO A 151 11.36 -16.75 -13.39
N LEU A 152 11.21 -15.67 -12.62
CA LEU A 152 10.07 -14.77 -12.66
C LEU A 152 10.49 -13.41 -13.23
N PRO A 153 9.55 -12.65 -13.82
CA PRO A 153 9.82 -11.32 -14.31
C PRO A 153 10.49 -10.44 -13.24
N ALA A 154 11.51 -9.68 -13.64
CA ALA A 154 12.25 -8.77 -12.78
C ALA A 154 12.90 -7.68 -13.63
N PHE A 155 13.22 -6.55 -13.01
CA PHE A 155 14.19 -5.62 -13.56
C PHE A 155 15.58 -5.99 -13.04
N LEU A 156 16.52 -6.18 -13.95
CA LEU A 156 17.89 -6.53 -13.60
C LEU A 156 18.72 -5.25 -13.52
N LEU A 157 19.24 -4.94 -12.34
CA LEU A 157 20.22 -3.88 -12.16
C LEU A 157 21.59 -4.43 -12.55
N LYS A 158 22.17 -3.92 -13.63
CA LYS A 158 23.44 -4.38 -14.20
C LYS A 158 24.50 -3.29 -14.20
N ALA A 159 25.76 -3.67 -14.20
CA ALA A 159 26.83 -2.75 -14.51
C ALA A 159 26.68 -2.25 -15.96
N GLY A 160 26.72 -0.93 -16.14
CA GLY A 160 26.65 -0.30 -17.46
C GLY A 160 28.02 -0.37 -18.20
N SER A 161 28.01 0.09 -19.44
CA SER A 161 29.24 0.19 -20.25
C SER A 161 30.18 1.34 -19.85
N ALA A 162 29.64 2.35 -19.16
CA ALA A 162 30.40 3.46 -18.61
C ALA A 162 31.03 3.08 -17.25
N ALA A 163 32.18 3.65 -16.92
CA ALA A 163 32.76 3.49 -15.59
C ALA A 163 31.76 3.94 -14.52
N ALA A 164 31.61 3.14 -13.45
CA ALA A 164 30.76 3.48 -12.33
C ALA A 164 31.16 4.85 -11.74
N LYS A 165 30.20 5.75 -11.61
CA LYS A 165 30.41 7.08 -11.02
C LYS A 165 30.18 7.08 -9.51
N MET A 166 30.12 5.90 -8.93
CA MET A 166 29.99 5.64 -7.50
C MET A 166 31.39 5.41 -6.91
N LYS A 167 31.54 5.71 -5.63
CA LYS A 167 32.78 5.46 -4.90
C LYS A 167 32.57 4.28 -3.93
N PRO A 168 33.58 3.39 -3.76
CA PRO A 168 33.54 2.47 -2.66
C PRO A 168 33.32 3.24 -1.34
N ALA A 169 32.55 2.67 -0.42
CA ALA A 169 32.27 3.31 0.86
C ALA A 169 33.55 3.71 1.58
N ALA A 170 33.61 4.96 2.02
CA ALA A 170 34.77 5.48 2.73
C ALA A 170 34.97 4.78 4.07
N ASP A 171 33.89 4.41 4.75
CA ASP A 171 33.87 3.62 5.98
C ASP A 171 32.89 2.43 5.82
N PRO A 172 33.40 1.20 5.59
CA PRO A 172 32.55 0.01 5.47
C PRO A 172 31.81 -0.38 6.76
N THR A 173 32.17 0.22 7.89
CA THR A 173 31.53 -0.02 9.20
C THR A 173 30.44 1.01 9.52
N ALA A 174 30.37 2.08 8.74
CA ALA A 174 29.35 3.11 8.90
C ALA A 174 27.95 2.57 8.58
N ASP A 175 26.94 3.24 9.12
CA ASP A 175 25.54 2.92 8.80
C ASP A 175 25.27 2.98 7.31
N SER A 176 24.73 1.88 6.78
CA SER A 176 24.34 1.81 5.37
C SER A 176 22.94 2.37 5.17
N GLY A 177 22.69 3.00 4.02
CA GLY A 177 21.37 3.44 3.61
C GLY A 177 21.37 4.71 2.77
N CYS A 178 20.16 5.03 2.30
CA CYS A 178 19.91 6.19 1.47
C CYS A 178 18.96 7.17 2.17
N ARG A 179 19.15 8.46 1.94
CA ARG A 179 18.32 9.52 2.52
C ARG A 179 18.17 10.68 1.54
N LEU A 180 17.10 11.45 1.65
CA LEU A 180 16.97 12.69 0.88
C LEU A 180 18.12 13.63 1.24
N ALA A 181 18.80 14.18 0.21
CA ALA A 181 19.93 15.10 0.41
C ALA A 181 19.48 16.40 1.07
N ASP A 182 18.34 16.93 0.61
CA ASP A 182 17.72 18.13 1.14
C ASP A 182 16.33 17.77 1.67
N GLN A 183 16.14 17.83 2.99
CA GLN A 183 14.81 17.73 3.57
C GLN A 183 14.16 19.11 3.47
N PRO A 184 13.06 19.28 2.73
CA PRO A 184 12.33 20.55 2.70
C PRO A 184 11.85 20.88 4.11
N ALA A 185 11.74 22.18 4.41
CA ALA A 185 11.17 22.63 5.66
C ALA A 185 9.75 22.04 5.84
N PRO A 186 9.32 21.78 7.09
CA PRO A 186 7.97 21.27 7.37
C PRO A 186 6.90 22.11 6.65
N GLY A 187 5.98 21.44 5.96
CA GLY A 187 4.92 22.10 5.18
C GLY A 187 5.32 22.59 3.78
N THR A 188 6.59 22.43 3.39
CA THR A 188 7.02 22.75 2.03
C THR A 188 6.86 21.52 1.12
N PRO A 189 6.18 21.63 -0.05
CA PRO A 189 6.10 20.54 -1.01
C PRO A 189 7.49 20.08 -1.47
N LEU A 190 7.65 18.77 -1.68
CA LEU A 190 8.87 18.24 -2.29
C LEU A 190 9.05 18.83 -3.70
N PRO A 191 10.29 19.24 -4.07
CA PRO A 191 10.54 19.68 -5.44
C PRO A 191 10.26 18.53 -6.43
N PRO A 192 9.88 18.83 -7.68
CA PRO A 192 9.57 17.79 -8.68
C PRO A 192 10.74 16.81 -8.91
N THR A 193 11.96 17.27 -8.75
CA THR A 193 13.19 16.47 -8.84
C THR A 193 13.87 16.45 -7.48
N ILE A 194 14.13 15.24 -6.98
CA ILE A 194 14.75 15.01 -5.68
C ILE A 194 16.13 14.35 -5.85
N THR A 195 17.01 14.61 -4.89
CA THR A 195 18.31 13.97 -4.77
C THR A 195 18.31 13.08 -3.52
N VAL A 196 18.68 11.83 -3.71
CA VAL A 196 18.86 10.84 -2.65
C VAL A 196 20.35 10.57 -2.49
N LYS A 197 20.86 10.72 -1.28
CA LYS A 197 22.26 10.46 -0.94
C LYS A 197 22.36 9.08 -0.28
N CYS A 198 23.10 8.19 -0.91
CA CYS A 198 23.36 6.84 -0.43
C CYS A 198 24.78 6.73 0.12
N SER A 199 24.94 6.11 1.29
CA SER A 199 26.21 5.89 1.96
C SER A 199 26.32 4.42 2.35
N ASN A 200 27.47 3.81 2.13
CA ASN A 200 27.76 2.41 2.43
C ASN A 200 26.65 1.45 1.97
N THR A 201 26.03 1.75 0.81
CA THR A 201 24.86 1.02 0.30
C THR A 201 25.30 -0.06 -0.67
N THR A 202 24.89 -1.32 -0.44
CA THR A 202 25.15 -2.42 -1.39
C THR A 202 24.24 -2.29 -2.62
N MET A 203 24.60 -2.95 -3.72
CA MET A 203 23.76 -2.94 -4.94
C MET A 203 22.43 -3.67 -4.73
N GLU A 204 22.41 -4.69 -3.88
CA GLU A 204 21.18 -5.35 -3.46
C GLU A 204 20.25 -4.39 -2.73
N GLN A 205 20.78 -3.64 -1.74
CA GLN A 205 20.04 -2.62 -1.03
C GLN A 205 19.55 -1.49 -1.95
N PHE A 206 20.35 -1.10 -2.94
CA PHE A 206 19.93 -0.11 -3.93
C PHE A 206 18.83 -0.63 -4.86
N ALA A 207 18.89 -1.90 -5.26
CA ALA A 207 17.85 -2.55 -6.04
C ALA A 207 16.51 -2.59 -5.28
N GLU A 208 16.53 -2.96 -3.99
CA GLU A 208 15.37 -2.93 -3.09
C GLU A 208 14.80 -1.51 -2.96
N LEU A 209 15.66 -0.51 -2.76
CA LEU A 209 15.29 0.90 -2.74
C LEU A 209 14.53 1.32 -4.01
N LEU A 210 15.05 0.98 -5.17
CA LEU A 210 14.43 1.33 -6.45
C LEU A 210 13.02 0.72 -6.54
N TYR A 211 12.84 -0.53 -6.11
CA TYR A 211 11.57 -1.21 -6.17
C TYR A 211 10.55 -0.66 -5.15
N GLU A 212 10.93 -0.55 -3.88
CA GLU A 212 10.00 -0.22 -2.80
C GLU A 212 9.63 1.27 -2.77
N ASN A 213 10.58 2.15 -3.07
CA ASN A 213 10.42 3.58 -2.77
C ASN A 213 10.22 4.46 -3.99
N VAL A 214 10.53 3.97 -5.16
CA VAL A 214 10.37 4.75 -6.39
C VAL A 214 9.06 4.44 -7.11
N GLY A 215 8.41 3.31 -6.76
CA GLY A 215 7.03 2.98 -7.12
C GLY A 215 6.71 2.86 -8.62
N GLN A 216 7.72 2.89 -9.50
CA GLN A 216 7.53 2.87 -10.95
C GLN A 216 7.73 1.49 -11.58
N PHE A 217 8.10 0.48 -10.79
CA PHE A 217 8.35 -0.87 -11.27
C PHE A 217 7.18 -1.80 -10.96
N ASN A 218 6.74 -2.54 -11.97
CA ASN A 218 5.71 -3.57 -11.82
C ASN A 218 6.27 -4.93 -11.38
N HIS A 219 7.59 -5.07 -11.33
CA HIS A 219 8.30 -6.25 -10.84
C HIS A 219 9.49 -5.84 -9.99
N PRO A 220 9.96 -6.68 -9.07
CA PRO A 220 11.15 -6.40 -8.27
C PRO A 220 12.37 -6.05 -9.11
N VAL A 221 13.20 -5.19 -8.55
CA VAL A 221 14.54 -4.93 -9.09
C VAL A 221 15.50 -5.88 -8.39
N VAL A 222 16.31 -6.59 -9.16
CA VAL A 222 17.26 -7.59 -8.66
C VAL A 222 18.68 -7.18 -9.02
N ASP A 223 19.57 -7.23 -8.05
CA ASP A 223 21.00 -6.97 -8.32
C ASP A 223 21.60 -8.06 -9.21
N ALA A 224 22.09 -7.63 -10.36
CA ALA A 224 22.85 -8.43 -11.32
C ALA A 224 24.12 -7.68 -11.75
N THR A 225 24.62 -6.76 -10.90
CA THR A 225 25.81 -5.95 -11.20
C THR A 225 27.11 -6.73 -11.02
N GLY A 226 27.10 -7.73 -10.12
CA GLY A 226 28.32 -8.41 -9.68
C GLY A 226 29.23 -7.54 -8.81
N MET A 227 28.79 -6.34 -8.41
CA MET A 227 29.56 -5.42 -7.59
C MET A 227 29.38 -5.77 -6.11
N THR A 228 30.50 -5.94 -5.40
CA THR A 228 30.51 -6.29 -3.97
C THR A 228 30.85 -5.10 -3.09
N GLY A 229 30.42 -5.15 -1.82
CA GLY A 229 30.69 -4.09 -0.83
C GLY A 229 29.70 -2.95 -0.87
N GLY A 230 29.91 -1.96 -0.01
CA GLY A 230 29.12 -0.74 0.08
C GLY A 230 29.65 0.36 -0.82
N TRP A 231 28.78 1.21 -1.28
CA TRP A 231 29.05 2.30 -2.21
C TRP A 231 28.47 3.61 -1.73
N ASP A 232 29.17 4.71 -1.97
CA ASP A 232 28.74 6.09 -1.72
C ASP A 232 28.40 6.76 -3.06
N PHE A 233 27.17 7.28 -3.19
CA PHE A 233 26.72 7.96 -4.41
C PHE A 233 25.48 8.83 -4.17
N ASP A 234 25.27 9.77 -5.08
CA ASP A 234 24.05 10.57 -5.14
C ASP A 234 23.17 10.10 -6.31
N PHE A 235 21.89 9.86 -6.03
CA PHE A 235 20.89 9.41 -6.99
C PHE A 235 19.80 10.48 -7.15
N ARG A 236 19.70 11.06 -8.37
CA ARG A 236 18.76 12.17 -8.64
C ARG A 236 17.75 11.78 -9.71
N PHE A 237 16.45 11.93 -9.39
CA PHE A 237 15.36 11.61 -10.31
C PHE A 237 14.15 12.52 -10.10
N THR A 238 13.27 12.58 -11.12
CA THR A 238 12.02 13.33 -11.08
C THR A 238 10.88 12.38 -10.72
N TRP A 239 10.22 12.64 -9.57
CA TRP A 239 9.12 11.83 -9.10
C TRP A 239 7.75 12.32 -9.59
N GLN A 240 7.66 13.60 -10.00
CA GLN A 240 6.42 14.23 -10.45
C GLN A 240 6.35 14.18 -11.98
N PRO A 241 5.35 13.48 -12.58
CA PRO A 241 5.19 13.43 -14.02
C PRO A 241 4.95 14.81 -14.64
N GLY A 242 5.50 15.03 -15.84
CA GLY A 242 5.30 16.26 -16.60
C GLY A 242 6.14 17.46 -16.17
N ALA A 243 7.09 17.29 -15.22
CA ALA A 243 8.03 18.34 -14.87
C ALA A 243 8.95 18.66 -16.05
N PRO A 244 9.31 19.95 -16.27
CA PRO A 244 10.34 20.33 -17.21
C PRO A 244 11.66 19.62 -16.88
N ASP A 245 12.39 19.16 -17.89
CA ASP A 245 13.68 18.47 -17.75
C ASP A 245 13.61 17.22 -16.84
N ALA A 246 12.51 16.46 -16.94
CA ALA A 246 12.30 15.28 -16.13
C ALA A 246 13.41 14.25 -16.32
N ILE A 247 14.02 13.82 -15.21
CA ILE A 247 15.01 12.75 -15.16
C ILE A 247 14.28 11.46 -14.82
N THR A 248 14.17 10.53 -15.75
CA THR A 248 13.59 9.23 -15.50
C THR A 248 14.48 8.39 -14.58
N ILE A 249 13.89 7.39 -13.90
CA ILE A 249 14.66 6.45 -13.08
C ILE A 249 15.73 5.71 -13.91
N PHE A 250 15.39 5.28 -15.12
CA PHE A 250 16.33 4.63 -16.03
C PHE A 250 17.52 5.53 -16.36
N GLU A 251 17.26 6.80 -16.62
CA GLU A 251 18.31 7.79 -16.87
C GLU A 251 19.15 8.06 -15.61
N ALA A 252 18.50 8.19 -14.45
CA ALA A 252 19.17 8.39 -13.18
C ALA A 252 20.14 7.23 -12.85
N VAL A 253 19.70 5.99 -13.06
CA VAL A 253 20.53 4.78 -12.91
C VAL A 253 21.68 4.77 -13.93
N ASN A 254 21.41 5.15 -15.19
CA ASN A 254 22.46 5.25 -16.22
C ASN A 254 23.52 6.29 -15.86
N ARG A 255 23.15 7.39 -15.21
CA ARG A 255 24.10 8.42 -14.74
C ARG A 255 25.07 7.91 -13.69
N LEU A 256 24.70 6.85 -12.94
CA LEU A 256 25.58 6.17 -11.99
C LEU A 256 26.56 5.18 -12.68
N GLY A 257 26.41 4.93 -13.98
CA GLY A 257 27.15 3.90 -14.71
C GLY A 257 26.55 2.51 -14.55
N LEU A 258 25.29 2.45 -14.15
CA LEU A 258 24.49 1.22 -14.05
C LEU A 258 23.43 1.20 -15.15
N LYS A 259 22.74 0.07 -15.32
CA LYS A 259 21.65 -0.10 -16.28
C LYS A 259 20.53 -0.93 -15.69
N LEU A 260 19.29 -0.53 -15.93
CA LEU A 260 18.10 -1.31 -15.63
C LEU A 260 17.58 -1.97 -16.90
N GLU A 261 17.41 -3.28 -16.88
CA GLU A 261 16.85 -4.05 -18.00
C GLU A 261 15.72 -4.96 -17.52
N ALA A 262 14.63 -4.98 -18.26
CA ALA A 262 13.60 -5.99 -18.04
C ALA A 262 14.14 -7.39 -18.38
N GLY A 263 13.85 -8.36 -17.53
CA GLY A 263 14.34 -9.73 -17.68
C GLY A 263 13.63 -10.69 -16.72
N THR A 264 14.31 -11.77 -16.38
CA THR A 264 13.86 -12.72 -15.38
C THR A 264 14.98 -12.99 -14.37
N ALA A 265 14.59 -13.23 -13.11
CA ALA A 265 15.50 -13.65 -12.05
C ALA A 265 14.93 -14.87 -11.31
N PRO A 266 15.79 -15.76 -10.76
CA PRO A 266 15.34 -16.79 -9.84
C PRO A 266 14.72 -16.14 -8.61
N ARG A 267 13.41 -16.31 -8.42
CA ARG A 267 12.66 -15.77 -7.29
C ARG A 267 11.84 -16.85 -6.61
N PRO A 268 11.60 -16.76 -5.29
CA PRO A 268 10.64 -17.63 -4.61
C PRO A 268 9.27 -17.52 -5.29
N ALA A 269 8.67 -18.66 -5.62
CA ALA A 269 7.33 -18.77 -6.18
C ALA A 269 6.50 -19.71 -5.31
N LEU A 270 5.24 -19.37 -5.13
CA LEU A 270 4.29 -20.10 -4.32
C LEU A 270 3.12 -20.55 -5.20
N THR A 271 2.87 -21.86 -5.22
CA THR A 271 1.67 -22.42 -5.84
C THR A 271 0.71 -22.87 -4.75
N ILE A 272 -0.50 -22.30 -4.74
CA ILE A 272 -1.58 -22.72 -3.86
C ILE A 272 -2.11 -24.07 -4.40
N VAL A 273 -1.90 -25.15 -3.63
CA VAL A 273 -2.37 -26.49 -3.96
C VAL A 273 -3.85 -26.62 -3.60
N SER A 274 -4.22 -26.11 -2.42
CA SER A 274 -5.61 -26.02 -1.97
C SER A 274 -5.78 -24.87 -0.98
N MET A 275 -6.96 -24.30 -0.95
CA MET A 275 -7.38 -23.28 0.00
C MET A 275 -8.90 -23.25 0.06
N ALA A 276 -9.48 -23.02 1.23
CA ALA A 276 -10.92 -22.79 1.38
C ALA A 276 -11.29 -21.38 0.91
N ASP A 277 -12.51 -21.22 0.37
CA ASP A 277 -13.03 -19.92 -0.07
C ASP A 277 -13.20 -18.93 1.10
N ALA A 278 -13.45 -19.44 2.31
CA ALA A 278 -13.59 -18.64 3.51
C ALA A 278 -12.90 -19.33 4.70
N PRO A 279 -12.49 -18.58 5.73
CA PRO A 279 -11.90 -19.17 6.93
C PRO A 279 -12.93 -20.01 7.69
N THR A 280 -12.46 -21.00 8.41
CA THR A 280 -13.32 -21.77 9.33
C THR A 280 -13.93 -20.83 10.37
N PRO A 281 -15.17 -21.07 10.83
CA PRO A 281 -15.84 -20.24 11.83
C PRO A 281 -14.99 -20.04 13.09
N ASN A 282 -15.13 -18.89 13.71
CA ASN A 282 -14.50 -18.61 14.99
C ASN A 282 -15.01 -19.55 16.09
N PRO A 283 -14.15 -19.92 17.05
CA PRO A 283 -14.59 -20.62 18.25
C PRO A 283 -15.64 -19.78 19.02
N PRO A 284 -16.66 -20.37 19.64
CA PRO A 284 -17.61 -19.63 20.43
C PRO A 284 -16.94 -18.81 21.56
N GLY A 285 -17.31 -17.55 21.69
CA GLY A 285 -16.80 -16.66 22.74
C GLY A 285 -15.43 -16.06 22.47
N ILE A 286 -14.90 -16.17 21.25
CA ILE A 286 -13.60 -15.61 20.85
C ILE A 286 -13.55 -14.10 21.06
N GLU A 287 -14.66 -13.38 20.79
CA GLU A 287 -14.80 -11.95 20.96
C GLU A 287 -14.67 -11.49 22.43
N LYS A 288 -14.98 -12.38 23.39
CA LYS A 288 -14.75 -12.13 24.83
C LYS A 288 -13.28 -12.35 25.22
N LEU A 289 -12.63 -13.32 24.56
CA LEU A 289 -11.21 -13.60 24.77
C LEU A 289 -10.33 -12.57 24.08
N LEU A 290 -10.75 -12.07 22.93
CA LEU A 290 -10.06 -11.10 22.10
C LEU A 290 -10.99 -9.89 21.83
N PRO A 291 -11.32 -9.08 22.86
CA PRO A 291 -12.05 -7.85 22.60
C PRO A 291 -11.24 -6.98 21.63
N PRO A 292 -11.89 -6.17 20.79
CA PRO A 292 -11.19 -5.23 19.91
C PRO A 292 -10.15 -4.46 20.72
N PRO A 293 -8.93 -4.25 20.18
CA PRO A 293 -7.95 -3.43 20.87
C PRO A 293 -8.52 -2.01 21.05
N PRO A 294 -8.20 -1.32 22.15
CA PRO A 294 -8.55 0.08 22.28
C PRO A 294 -7.93 0.87 21.11
N LEU A 295 -8.64 1.89 20.65
CA LEU A 295 -8.08 2.78 19.65
C LEU A 295 -6.75 3.35 20.14
N PRO A 296 -5.74 3.45 19.27
CA PRO A 296 -4.48 4.08 19.64
C PRO A 296 -4.72 5.56 19.99
N SER A 297 -3.91 6.13 20.85
CA SER A 297 -3.98 7.54 21.25
C SER A 297 -2.65 8.25 21.03
N PHE A 298 -2.71 9.56 20.83
CA PHE A 298 -1.50 10.39 20.85
C PHE A 298 -0.89 10.42 22.26
N GLU A 299 0.44 10.55 22.35
CA GLU A 299 1.13 10.69 23.62
C GLU A 299 0.71 11.98 24.35
N VAL A 300 0.66 13.06 23.59
CA VAL A 300 0.20 14.39 24.04
C VAL A 300 -0.47 15.08 22.85
N ALA A 301 -1.55 15.81 23.09
CA ALA A 301 -2.19 16.65 22.09
C ALA A 301 -2.63 17.98 22.70
N THR A 302 -2.45 19.05 21.93
CA THR A 302 -2.98 20.39 22.25
C THR A 302 -3.98 20.82 21.20
N ILE A 303 -5.10 21.38 21.61
CA ILE A 303 -6.16 21.85 20.74
C ILE A 303 -6.36 23.36 20.99
N ARG A 304 -6.33 24.14 19.92
CA ARG A 304 -6.50 25.60 19.98
C ARG A 304 -7.40 26.08 18.84
N PRO A 305 -8.14 27.19 19.01
CA PRO A 305 -8.75 27.85 17.87
C PRO A 305 -7.67 28.24 16.84
N SER A 306 -7.90 27.89 15.59
CA SER A 306 -6.96 28.22 14.52
C SER A 306 -6.98 29.72 14.21
N LYS A 307 -5.81 30.28 13.92
CA LYS A 307 -5.69 31.64 13.36
C LYS A 307 -5.92 31.66 11.85
N ASN A 308 -5.91 30.50 11.22
CA ASN A 308 -6.17 30.35 9.79
C ASN A 308 -7.67 30.13 9.59
N GLU A 309 -8.33 31.04 8.90
CA GLU A 309 -9.77 30.97 8.59
C GLU A 309 -10.09 29.99 7.43
N SER A 310 -9.07 29.34 6.85
CA SER A 310 -9.30 28.33 5.82
C SER A 310 -10.05 27.16 6.42
N LYS A 311 -11.25 26.91 5.89
CA LYS A 311 -12.09 25.76 6.29
C LYS A 311 -11.64 24.42 5.66
N GLN A 312 -10.59 24.44 4.82
CA GLN A 312 -10.03 23.20 4.26
C GLN A 312 -9.17 22.50 5.32
N GLU A 313 -9.36 21.20 5.43
CA GLU A 313 -8.50 20.40 6.30
C GLU A 313 -7.05 20.42 5.81
N GLN A 314 -6.14 20.55 6.75
CA GLN A 314 -4.70 20.48 6.49
C GLN A 314 -4.07 19.49 7.47
N VAL A 315 -3.14 18.68 6.97
CA VAL A 315 -2.34 17.77 7.77
C VAL A 315 -0.88 18.03 7.48
N GLN A 316 -0.11 18.32 8.52
CA GLN A 316 1.32 18.60 8.42
C GLN A 316 2.08 17.73 9.40
N PHE A 317 3.09 17.01 8.90
CA PHE A 317 3.98 16.22 9.74
C PHE A 317 5.29 16.99 9.99
N GLN A 318 5.72 17.00 11.24
CA GLN A 318 7.04 17.50 11.65
C GLN A 318 7.91 16.31 12.07
N GLY A 319 8.70 15.81 11.13
CA GLY A 319 9.38 14.54 11.30
C GLY A 319 8.39 13.37 11.36
N VAL A 320 8.71 12.36 12.17
CA VAL A 320 7.88 11.17 12.39
C VAL A 320 7.16 11.19 13.75
N GLU A 321 7.43 12.20 14.55
CA GLU A 321 7.00 12.25 15.96
C GLU A 321 5.84 13.21 16.19
N GLN A 322 5.60 14.16 15.28
CA GLN A 322 4.58 15.17 15.49
C GLN A 322 3.71 15.38 14.24
N VAL A 323 2.42 15.53 14.46
CA VAL A 323 1.45 15.88 13.43
C VAL A 323 0.64 17.10 13.88
N THR A 324 0.32 17.97 12.92
CA THR A 324 -0.60 19.09 13.13
C THR A 324 -1.77 18.95 12.16
N PHE A 325 -2.98 18.96 12.70
CA PHE A 325 -4.22 19.01 11.93
C PHE A 325 -4.83 20.40 12.05
N SER A 326 -5.45 20.88 10.98
CA SER A 326 -6.27 22.09 10.99
C SER A 326 -7.57 21.84 10.24
N GLY A 327 -8.69 22.18 10.83
CA GLY A 327 -10.03 21.98 10.25
C GLY A 327 -11.16 22.23 11.23
N SER A 328 -12.39 22.34 10.72
CA SER A 328 -13.58 22.31 11.56
C SER A 328 -13.81 20.89 12.12
N GLU A 329 -14.65 20.75 13.17
CA GLU A 329 -14.97 19.42 13.73
C GLU A 329 -15.43 18.47 12.62
N LEU A 330 -16.31 18.93 11.73
CA LEU A 330 -16.82 18.12 10.62
C LEU A 330 -15.71 17.68 9.68
N ARG A 331 -14.75 18.55 9.36
CA ARG A 331 -13.60 18.23 8.51
C ARG A 331 -12.63 17.27 9.19
N LEU A 332 -12.41 17.45 10.48
CA LEU A 332 -11.58 16.52 11.28
C LEU A 332 -12.23 15.14 11.34
N ILE A 333 -13.57 15.05 11.44
CA ILE A 333 -14.29 13.77 11.35
C ILE A 333 -14.12 13.16 9.95
N CYS A 334 -14.30 13.94 8.87
CA CYS A 334 -14.05 13.45 7.51
C CYS A 334 -12.66 12.85 7.36
N LEU A 335 -11.66 13.51 7.91
CA LEU A 335 -10.27 13.05 7.88
C LEU A 335 -10.08 11.77 8.70
N ALA A 336 -10.61 11.74 9.93
CA ALA A 336 -10.43 10.63 10.86
C ALA A 336 -11.08 9.32 10.36
N TRP A 337 -12.22 9.40 9.69
CA TRP A 337 -12.93 8.25 9.11
C TRP A 337 -12.68 8.05 7.61
N ASP A 338 -11.89 8.91 6.96
CA ASP A 338 -11.67 8.93 5.50
C ASP A 338 -12.96 8.93 4.68
N ILE A 339 -13.92 9.72 5.09
CA ILE A 339 -15.26 9.80 4.49
C ILE A 339 -15.55 11.18 3.93
N SER A 340 -16.57 11.24 3.08
CA SER A 340 -17.10 12.49 2.58
C SER A 340 -18.06 13.13 3.58
N GLU A 341 -18.05 14.44 3.69
CA GLU A 341 -19.06 15.22 4.44
C GLU A 341 -20.51 14.82 4.10
N LYS A 342 -20.74 14.42 2.84
CA LYS A 342 -22.06 13.97 2.34
C LYS A 342 -22.54 12.62 2.92
N THR A 343 -21.65 11.90 3.59
CA THR A 343 -21.95 10.63 4.27
C THR A 343 -22.01 10.76 5.78
N ILE A 344 -21.94 11.99 6.31
CA ILE A 344 -22.13 12.29 7.73
C ILE A 344 -23.53 12.84 7.92
N PHE A 345 -24.24 12.30 8.90
CA PHE A 345 -25.60 12.68 9.25
C PHE A 345 -25.68 13.20 10.68
N GLU A 346 -26.69 14.02 10.92
CA GLU A 346 -26.98 14.63 12.23
C GLU A 346 -25.85 15.46 12.82
N ALA A 347 -24.98 16.00 11.94
CA ALA A 347 -23.94 16.93 12.35
C ALA A 347 -24.58 18.23 12.88
N PRO A 348 -24.26 18.67 14.12
CA PRO A 348 -24.74 19.93 14.63
C PRO A 348 -24.30 21.12 13.76
N PRO A 349 -25.11 22.20 13.65
CA PRO A 349 -24.77 23.35 12.82
C PRO A 349 -23.41 23.98 13.14
N PHE A 350 -23.02 24.02 14.42
CA PHE A 350 -21.75 24.60 14.86
C PHE A 350 -20.52 23.82 14.41
N SER A 351 -20.67 22.54 14.03
CA SER A 351 -19.55 21.65 13.69
C SER A 351 -18.72 22.10 12.47
N ASN A 352 -19.16 23.15 11.78
CA ASN A 352 -18.44 23.77 10.67
C ASN A 352 -18.18 25.28 10.88
N ASP A 353 -18.40 25.82 12.07
CA ASP A 353 -18.27 27.26 12.34
C ASP A 353 -16.86 27.65 12.77
N LYS A 354 -16.24 26.84 13.63
CA LYS A 354 -14.90 27.08 14.17
C LYS A 354 -13.87 26.20 13.45
N VAL A 355 -12.67 26.73 13.31
CA VAL A 355 -11.51 25.96 12.82
C VAL A 355 -10.57 25.73 13.99
N TRP A 356 -10.24 24.46 14.21
CA TRP A 356 -9.34 24.02 15.26
C TRP A 356 -7.96 23.70 14.69
N GLU A 357 -6.93 23.98 15.45
CA GLU A 357 -5.57 23.53 15.22
C GLU A 357 -5.20 22.53 16.32
N ILE A 358 -4.90 21.30 15.91
CA ILE A 358 -4.52 20.20 16.80
C ILE A 358 -3.07 19.86 16.53
N THR A 359 -2.20 20.06 17.51
CA THR A 359 -0.81 19.61 17.45
C THR A 359 -0.65 18.42 18.38
N ALA A 360 -0.24 17.28 17.81
CA ALA A 360 -0.20 16.02 18.54
C ALA A 360 1.14 15.30 18.35
N LYS A 361 1.62 14.64 19.44
CA LYS A 361 2.81 13.81 19.43
C LYS A 361 2.42 12.36 19.20
N ILE A 362 3.01 11.76 18.17
CA ILE A 362 2.82 10.35 17.82
C ILE A 362 3.68 9.52 18.77
N PRO A 363 3.15 8.47 19.43
CA PRO A 363 3.93 7.60 20.29
C PRO A 363 5.09 6.96 19.54
N ALA A 364 6.23 6.84 20.19
CA ALA A 364 7.31 6.02 19.67
C ALA A 364 6.86 4.54 19.59
N PRO A 365 7.33 3.77 18.61
CA PRO A 365 7.02 2.34 18.55
C PRO A 365 7.53 1.62 19.79
N ASP A 366 6.73 0.71 20.34
CA ASP A 366 7.05 -0.07 21.55
C ASP A 366 8.33 -0.91 21.40
N THR A 367 8.66 -1.29 20.17
CA THR A 367 9.87 -2.04 19.85
C THR A 367 10.93 -1.10 19.29
N PRO A 368 12.13 -1.03 19.88
CA PRO A 368 13.22 -0.27 19.28
C PRO A 368 13.48 -0.76 17.85
N LEU A 369 13.48 0.16 16.91
CA LEU A 369 13.81 -0.14 15.53
C LEU A 369 15.23 -0.66 15.42
N ALA A 370 15.47 -1.63 14.54
CA ALA A 370 16.81 -2.06 14.23
C ALA A 370 17.66 -0.86 13.78
N PRO A 371 18.97 -0.82 14.12
CA PRO A 371 19.86 0.26 13.71
C PRO A 371 19.74 0.53 12.20
N GLY A 372 19.46 1.78 11.82
CA GLY A 372 19.26 2.19 10.43
C GLY A 372 17.82 2.11 9.91
N LYS A 373 16.88 1.50 10.62
CA LYS A 373 15.45 1.61 10.31
C LYS A 373 14.88 2.92 10.85
N ARG A 374 14.11 3.61 10.02
CA ARG A 374 13.34 4.80 10.45
C ARG A 374 11.89 4.42 10.66
N THR A 375 11.24 5.06 11.61
CA THR A 375 9.79 4.96 11.79
C THR A 375 9.12 5.49 10.53
N GLN A 376 8.31 4.67 9.88
CA GLN A 376 7.37 5.14 8.87
C GLN A 376 6.10 5.59 9.58
N ILE A 377 5.56 6.76 9.19
CA ILE A 377 4.26 7.20 9.69
C ILE A 377 3.19 6.37 8.99
N ASP A 378 2.52 5.54 9.76
CA ASP A 378 1.28 4.90 9.33
C ASP A 378 0.13 5.91 9.47
N PHE A 379 -0.33 6.46 8.35
CA PHE A 379 -1.37 7.49 8.35
C PHE A 379 -2.70 6.97 8.87
N ASP A 380 -2.98 5.67 8.74
CA ASP A 380 -4.21 5.10 9.26
C ASP A 380 -4.16 4.93 10.78
N GLN A 381 -3.00 4.62 11.35
CA GLN A 381 -2.80 4.71 12.79
C GLN A 381 -3.03 6.15 13.29
N VAL A 382 -2.56 7.14 12.55
CA VAL A 382 -2.77 8.56 12.87
C VAL A 382 -4.26 8.92 12.79
N ARG A 383 -5.01 8.38 11.82
CA ARG A 383 -6.49 8.54 11.74
C ARG A 383 -7.19 7.92 12.95
N LEU A 384 -6.81 6.71 13.36
CA LEU A 384 -7.36 6.06 14.54
C LEU A 384 -7.05 6.84 15.82
N MET A 385 -5.84 7.40 15.93
CA MET A 385 -5.48 8.31 17.04
C MET A 385 -6.34 9.58 17.03
N LEU A 386 -6.65 10.11 15.85
CA LEU A 386 -7.53 11.27 15.72
C LEU A 386 -8.97 10.93 16.12
N GLN A 387 -9.48 9.73 15.77
CA GLN A 387 -10.78 9.25 16.25
C GLN A 387 -10.83 9.18 17.77
N SER A 388 -9.79 8.62 18.39
CA SER A 388 -9.64 8.57 19.85
C SER A 388 -9.67 9.97 20.46
N LEU A 389 -8.88 10.90 19.89
CA LEU A 389 -8.81 12.28 20.36
C LEU A 389 -10.16 13.01 20.23
N MET A 390 -10.88 12.81 19.12
CA MET A 390 -12.21 13.40 18.93
C MET A 390 -13.21 12.85 19.95
N ALA A 391 -13.18 11.56 20.24
CA ALA A 391 -14.02 10.95 21.25
C ALA A 391 -13.67 11.47 22.67
N GLU A 392 -12.39 11.58 22.99
CA GLU A 392 -11.93 11.99 24.33
C GLU A 392 -12.12 13.49 24.59
N ARG A 393 -11.78 14.32 23.60
CA ARG A 393 -11.69 15.77 23.81
C ARG A 393 -12.94 16.55 23.38
N PHE A 394 -13.64 16.08 22.34
CA PHE A 394 -14.90 16.67 21.87
C PHE A 394 -16.11 15.84 22.30
N GLY A 395 -15.94 14.79 23.11
CA GLY A 395 -17.04 13.93 23.53
C GLY A 395 -17.75 13.24 22.37
N LEU A 396 -17.08 13.11 21.20
CA LEU A 396 -17.70 12.58 19.99
C LEU A 396 -18.17 11.15 20.19
N LYS A 397 -19.45 10.94 19.89
CA LYS A 397 -20.08 9.62 19.82
C LYS A 397 -20.70 9.46 18.45
N VAL A 398 -20.37 8.37 17.79
CA VAL A 398 -20.83 8.06 16.43
C VAL A 398 -21.20 6.60 16.30
N HIS A 399 -22.11 6.32 15.39
CA HIS A 399 -22.37 4.95 14.93
C HIS A 399 -22.54 4.94 13.41
N THR A 400 -22.48 3.73 12.83
CA THR A 400 -22.67 3.54 11.38
C THR A 400 -24.02 2.88 11.14
N GLU A 401 -24.84 3.46 10.26
CA GLU A 401 -26.08 2.85 9.78
C GLU A 401 -26.36 3.23 8.32
N ASP A 402 -27.23 2.47 7.67
CA ASP A 402 -27.66 2.78 6.30
C ASP A 402 -28.64 3.97 6.29
N ARG A 403 -28.26 5.06 5.62
CA ARG A 403 -29.08 6.27 5.44
C ARG A 403 -29.33 6.57 3.95
N PRO A 404 -30.48 7.18 3.61
CA PRO A 404 -30.73 7.63 2.25
C PRO A 404 -29.68 8.66 1.82
N GLY A 405 -28.80 8.28 0.92
CA GLY A 405 -27.72 9.13 0.42
C GLY A 405 -27.54 8.98 -1.08
N SER A 406 -26.50 9.61 -1.61
CA SER A 406 -26.12 9.47 -3.02
C SER A 406 -25.00 8.46 -3.14
N GLY A 407 -25.23 7.38 -3.89
CA GLY A 407 -24.21 6.36 -4.15
C GLY A 407 -24.18 5.96 -5.61
N TYR A 408 -23.01 5.54 -6.06
CA TYR A 408 -22.84 5.06 -7.43
C TYR A 408 -23.40 3.65 -7.61
N THR A 409 -24.04 3.43 -8.77
CA THR A 409 -24.61 2.13 -9.15
C THR A 409 -24.20 1.82 -10.59
N LEU A 410 -23.73 0.60 -10.81
CA LEU A 410 -23.48 0.05 -12.14
C LEU A 410 -24.78 -0.56 -12.68
N LEU A 411 -25.23 -0.04 -13.81
CA LEU A 411 -26.41 -0.50 -14.54
C LEU A 411 -26.02 -1.22 -15.83
N PRO A 412 -26.89 -2.08 -16.38
CA PRO A 412 -26.62 -2.77 -17.62
C PRO A 412 -26.53 -1.80 -18.80
N SER A 413 -25.66 -2.15 -19.75
CA SER A 413 -25.57 -1.55 -21.07
C SER A 413 -25.05 -2.64 -22.02
N ILE A 414 -24.48 -2.30 -23.15
CA ILE A 414 -23.90 -3.26 -24.10
C ILE A 414 -22.45 -3.53 -23.67
N PRO A 415 -22.16 -4.69 -23.02
CA PRO A 415 -20.82 -5.00 -22.52
C PRO A 415 -19.77 -4.97 -23.63
N LYS A 416 -18.65 -4.31 -23.39
CA LYS A 416 -17.49 -4.25 -24.28
C LYS A 416 -16.27 -5.00 -23.69
N MET A 417 -16.45 -5.59 -22.52
CA MET A 417 -15.41 -6.32 -21.81
C MET A 417 -15.14 -7.66 -22.50
N LYS A 418 -13.89 -8.09 -22.50
CA LYS A 418 -13.49 -9.41 -23.00
C LYS A 418 -13.79 -10.45 -21.94
N LYS A 419 -14.25 -11.65 -22.35
CA LYS A 419 -14.39 -12.77 -21.41
C LYS A 419 -13.02 -13.15 -20.82
N GLY A 420 -12.97 -13.26 -19.50
CA GLY A 420 -11.77 -13.69 -18.78
C GLY A 420 -11.48 -15.16 -19.00
N ASP A 421 -10.21 -15.52 -18.94
CA ASP A 421 -9.78 -16.91 -18.94
C ASP A 421 -9.88 -17.48 -17.51
N PRO A 422 -10.68 -18.53 -17.27
CA PRO A 422 -10.80 -19.14 -15.95
C PRO A 422 -9.47 -19.68 -15.36
N ALA A 423 -8.47 -19.92 -16.20
CA ALA A 423 -7.14 -20.34 -15.77
C ALA A 423 -6.34 -19.20 -15.13
N ASN A 424 -6.71 -17.94 -15.40
CA ASN A 424 -6.06 -16.78 -14.81
C ASN A 424 -6.64 -16.49 -13.43
N ARG A 425 -5.78 -16.09 -12.51
CA ARG A 425 -6.20 -15.57 -11.21
C ARG A 425 -6.99 -14.27 -11.40
N ALA A 426 -8.07 -14.12 -10.65
CA ALA A 426 -8.80 -12.85 -10.61
C ALA A 426 -7.96 -11.80 -9.88
N SER A 427 -7.68 -10.68 -10.53
CA SER A 427 -6.84 -9.60 -9.99
C SER A 427 -7.15 -8.25 -10.63
N CYS A 428 -6.84 -7.16 -9.93
CA CYS A 428 -6.83 -5.80 -10.47
C CYS A 428 -5.50 -5.11 -10.17
N THR A 429 -5.04 -4.25 -11.07
CA THR A 429 -3.79 -3.49 -10.92
C THR A 429 -3.94 -2.10 -11.56
N ASP A 430 -3.21 -1.12 -11.03
CA ASP A 430 -3.03 0.22 -11.60
C ASP A 430 -1.83 0.31 -12.55
N ARG A 431 -1.13 -0.81 -12.76
CA ARG A 431 0.07 -0.91 -13.59
C ARG A 431 -0.24 -1.50 -14.94
N VAL A 432 0.39 -0.94 -15.98
CA VAL A 432 0.28 -1.48 -17.35
C VAL A 432 1.01 -2.83 -17.41
N LEU A 433 0.35 -3.82 -17.97
CA LEU A 433 0.95 -5.16 -18.09
C LEU A 433 2.13 -5.15 -19.08
N PRO A 434 3.15 -6.00 -18.87
CA PRO A 434 4.29 -6.11 -19.77
C PRO A 434 3.88 -6.41 -21.21
N GLY A 435 4.36 -5.59 -22.16
CA GLY A 435 4.03 -5.73 -23.58
C GLY A 435 2.73 -5.05 -24.03
N GLU A 436 1.92 -4.54 -23.12
CA GLU A 436 0.76 -3.73 -23.43
C GLU A 436 1.14 -2.25 -23.63
N LYS A 437 0.37 -1.57 -24.47
CA LYS A 437 0.51 -0.11 -24.62
C LYS A 437 -0.26 0.58 -23.53
N ASP A 438 0.39 1.52 -22.85
CA ASP A 438 -0.25 2.38 -21.88
C ASP A 438 -1.29 3.27 -22.60
N PRO A 439 -2.61 3.13 -22.32
CA PRO A 439 -3.62 3.96 -22.94
C PRO A 439 -3.48 5.44 -22.56
N ARG A 440 -2.82 5.76 -21.44
CA ARG A 440 -2.53 7.13 -21.00
C ARG A 440 -1.54 7.85 -21.93
N ALA A 441 -0.69 7.10 -22.63
CA ALA A 441 0.19 7.67 -23.65
C ALA A 441 -0.55 8.34 -24.81
N ALA A 442 -1.78 7.86 -25.11
CA ALA A 442 -2.64 8.47 -26.13
C ALA A 442 -3.45 9.66 -25.59
N ASN A 443 -3.66 9.74 -24.29
CA ASN A 443 -4.33 10.86 -23.63
C ASN A 443 -3.70 11.14 -22.25
N PRO A 444 -2.73 12.06 -22.16
CA PRO A 444 -2.05 12.40 -20.92
C PRO A 444 -2.98 12.91 -19.80
N MET A 445 -4.20 13.35 -20.13
CA MET A 445 -5.20 13.76 -19.13
C MET A 445 -5.85 12.57 -18.43
N ALA A 446 -5.79 11.36 -18.96
CA ALA A 446 -6.27 10.15 -18.32
C ALA A 446 -5.23 9.65 -17.30
N THR A 447 -5.10 10.33 -16.17
CA THR A 447 -4.05 10.06 -15.15
C THR A 447 -4.29 8.78 -14.34
N GLN A 448 -5.52 8.27 -14.31
CA GLN A 448 -5.89 7.03 -13.62
C GLN A 448 -5.95 5.86 -14.59
N TYR A 449 -5.51 4.71 -14.13
CA TYR A 449 -5.52 3.46 -14.88
C TYR A 449 -5.90 2.30 -13.96
N MET A 450 -6.73 1.40 -14.47
CA MET A 450 -7.11 0.16 -13.80
C MET A 450 -7.19 -0.94 -14.84
N HIS A 451 -6.50 -2.04 -14.62
CA HIS A 451 -6.61 -3.26 -15.41
C HIS A 451 -7.02 -4.41 -14.50
N CYS A 452 -8.10 -5.09 -14.86
CA CYS A 452 -8.54 -6.28 -14.14
C CYS A 452 -8.58 -7.48 -15.08
N THR A 453 -8.12 -8.63 -14.56
CA THR A 453 -8.10 -9.92 -15.23
C THR A 453 -9.06 -10.87 -14.54
N ASN A 454 -9.90 -11.56 -15.31
CA ASN A 454 -10.78 -12.63 -14.83
C ASN A 454 -11.67 -12.25 -13.63
N VAL A 455 -12.19 -11.01 -13.58
CA VAL A 455 -13.02 -10.51 -12.47
C VAL A 455 -14.51 -10.56 -12.81
N THR A 456 -15.35 -10.72 -11.79
CA THR A 456 -16.79 -10.47 -11.91
C THR A 456 -17.07 -8.97 -11.85
N VAL A 457 -18.25 -8.55 -12.33
CA VAL A 457 -18.67 -7.13 -12.23
C VAL A 457 -18.83 -6.71 -10.77
N ASP A 458 -19.17 -7.63 -9.85
CA ASP A 458 -19.21 -7.34 -8.41
C ASP A 458 -17.81 -7.08 -7.84
N GLN A 459 -16.81 -7.86 -8.23
CA GLN A 459 -15.43 -7.62 -7.84
C GLN A 459 -14.92 -6.29 -8.38
N PHE A 460 -15.18 -6.01 -9.67
CA PHE A 460 -14.87 -4.71 -10.27
C PHE A 460 -15.54 -3.54 -9.53
N ALA A 461 -16.82 -3.65 -9.18
CA ALA A 461 -17.56 -2.62 -8.45
C ALA A 461 -16.92 -2.30 -7.09
N ARG A 462 -16.50 -3.33 -6.35
CA ARG A 462 -15.80 -3.17 -5.06
C ARG A 462 -14.46 -2.46 -5.19
N GLU A 463 -13.70 -2.82 -6.23
CA GLU A 463 -12.37 -2.23 -6.44
C GLU A 463 -12.46 -0.81 -7.05
N LEU A 464 -13.54 -0.47 -7.74
CA LEU A 464 -13.69 0.83 -8.40
C LEU A 464 -13.62 2.01 -7.43
N GLU A 465 -14.04 1.84 -6.18
CA GLU A 465 -13.89 2.86 -5.13
C GLU A 465 -12.42 3.20 -4.90
N GLY A 466 -11.58 2.21 -4.62
CA GLY A 466 -10.14 2.40 -4.38
C GLY A 466 -9.39 2.94 -5.61
N TYR A 467 -9.69 2.42 -6.79
CA TYR A 467 -9.06 2.85 -8.04
C TYR A 467 -9.62 4.14 -8.61
N SER A 468 -10.72 4.67 -8.07
CA SER A 468 -11.35 5.90 -8.58
C SER A 468 -10.52 7.17 -8.34
N GLY A 469 -9.44 7.09 -7.57
CA GLY A 469 -8.62 8.26 -7.22
C GLY A 469 -9.43 9.32 -6.46
N TYR A 470 -10.19 8.89 -5.44
CA TYR A 470 -11.04 9.72 -4.58
C TYR A 470 -12.32 10.31 -5.23
N ILE A 471 -12.65 9.97 -6.47
CA ILE A 471 -13.91 10.38 -7.12
C ILE A 471 -15.11 9.69 -6.45
N ILE A 472 -14.96 8.41 -6.10
CA ILE A 472 -15.97 7.61 -5.41
C ILE A 472 -15.56 7.45 -3.94
N LYS A 473 -16.46 7.82 -3.05
CA LYS A 473 -16.28 7.77 -1.59
C LYS A 473 -17.37 6.90 -0.91
N THR A 474 -18.08 6.10 -1.67
CA THR A 474 -19.15 5.22 -1.18
C THR A 474 -19.11 3.92 -1.96
N PRO A 475 -19.47 2.77 -1.36
CA PRO A 475 -19.51 1.50 -2.06
C PRO A 475 -20.34 1.57 -3.34
N VAL A 476 -19.80 1.02 -4.44
CA VAL A 476 -20.49 0.95 -5.73
C VAL A 476 -21.39 -0.28 -5.74
N LEU A 477 -22.68 -0.06 -6.00
CA LEU A 477 -23.66 -1.15 -6.09
C LEU A 477 -23.69 -1.70 -7.51
N ASN A 478 -23.55 -3.01 -7.68
CA ASN A 478 -23.74 -3.66 -8.96
C ASN A 478 -25.21 -4.06 -9.17
N LYS A 479 -25.88 -3.45 -10.15
CA LYS A 479 -27.21 -3.81 -10.65
C LYS A 479 -27.16 -4.09 -12.17
N SER A 480 -25.97 -4.42 -12.70
CA SER A 480 -25.82 -4.67 -14.14
C SER A 480 -26.51 -5.96 -14.60
N GLY A 481 -26.70 -6.93 -13.72
CA GLY A 481 -27.20 -8.26 -14.07
C GLY A 481 -26.26 -9.05 -15.00
N ILE A 482 -24.99 -8.61 -15.13
CA ILE A 482 -24.00 -9.25 -15.99
C ILE A 482 -23.29 -10.33 -15.20
N GLU A 483 -23.49 -11.57 -15.62
CA GLU A 483 -22.86 -12.75 -15.06
C GLU A 483 -21.57 -13.13 -15.79
N GLY A 484 -20.68 -13.84 -15.09
CA GLY A 484 -19.42 -14.33 -15.62
C GLY A 484 -18.23 -13.47 -15.21
N ARG A 485 -17.08 -13.77 -15.82
CA ARG A 485 -15.79 -13.14 -15.53
C ARG A 485 -15.22 -12.49 -16.76
N TYR A 486 -14.54 -11.37 -16.56
CA TYR A 486 -14.10 -10.50 -17.64
C TYR A 486 -12.70 -9.97 -17.40
N ASP A 487 -11.98 -9.76 -18.50
CA ASP A 487 -10.82 -8.89 -18.55
C ASP A 487 -11.29 -7.50 -18.96
N LEU A 488 -10.86 -6.49 -18.25
CA LEU A 488 -11.25 -5.11 -18.50
C LEU A 488 -10.11 -4.13 -18.24
N THR A 489 -10.12 -3.03 -18.96
CA THR A 489 -9.19 -1.93 -18.77
C THR A 489 -9.97 -0.64 -18.71
N LEU A 490 -9.64 0.21 -17.73
CA LEU A 490 -10.28 1.50 -17.53
C LEU A 490 -9.20 2.58 -17.36
N SER A 491 -9.32 3.68 -18.10
CA SER A 491 -8.47 4.85 -17.91
C SER A 491 -9.32 6.14 -17.96
N PHE A 492 -9.06 7.05 -17.01
CA PHE A 492 -9.84 8.28 -16.83
C PHE A 492 -9.02 9.36 -16.11
N THR A 493 -9.55 10.58 -16.06
CA THR A 493 -8.92 11.72 -15.39
C THR A 493 -9.20 11.69 -13.90
N GLY A 494 -8.15 11.66 -13.07
CA GLY A 494 -8.26 11.65 -11.61
C GLY A 494 -8.76 12.98 -11.04
N ILE A 495 -9.26 12.95 -9.80
CA ILE A 495 -9.89 14.09 -9.13
C ILE A 495 -8.97 15.31 -9.05
N HIS A 496 -7.71 15.11 -8.70
CA HIS A 496 -6.74 16.20 -8.60
C HIS A 496 -6.56 16.96 -9.92
N GLN A 497 -6.51 16.25 -11.04
CA GLN A 497 -6.42 16.86 -12.36
C GLN A 497 -7.72 17.59 -12.73
N LEU A 498 -8.88 17.02 -12.35
CA LEU A 498 -10.17 17.68 -12.54
C LEU A 498 -10.29 18.96 -11.70
N GLU A 499 -9.75 18.97 -10.47
CA GLU A 499 -9.69 20.16 -9.61
C GLU A 499 -8.85 21.27 -10.23
N LEU A 500 -7.65 20.94 -10.73
CA LEU A 500 -6.79 21.89 -11.43
C LEU A 500 -7.47 22.53 -12.65
N LEU A 501 -8.38 21.80 -13.29
CA LEU A 501 -9.15 22.28 -14.45
C LEU A 501 -10.46 23.00 -14.06
N GLY A 502 -10.77 23.08 -12.75
CA GLY A 502 -12.04 23.62 -12.27
C GLY A 502 -13.26 22.73 -12.59
N LEU A 503 -13.05 21.46 -12.94
CA LEU A 503 -14.09 20.51 -13.34
C LEU A 503 -14.55 19.60 -12.18
N ALA A 504 -13.91 19.66 -11.03
CA ALA A 504 -14.21 18.79 -9.88
C ALA A 504 -15.46 19.19 -9.09
N GLN A 505 -16.07 20.33 -9.38
CA GLN A 505 -17.24 20.80 -8.65
C GLN A 505 -18.54 20.20 -9.19
N GLY A 506 -19.16 19.35 -8.38
CA GLY A 506 -20.60 19.09 -8.32
C GLY A 506 -21.24 18.47 -9.56
N SER A 507 -21.68 17.24 -9.39
CA SER A 507 -22.72 16.56 -10.14
C SER A 507 -23.75 17.47 -10.85
N ALA A 508 -23.36 18.11 -11.94
CA ALA A 508 -24.28 18.53 -12.97
C ALA A 508 -23.86 17.78 -14.22
N THR A 509 -24.72 16.88 -14.67
CA THR A 509 -24.62 16.32 -16.03
C THR A 509 -24.31 17.46 -16.99
N PRO A 510 -23.20 17.41 -17.76
CA PRO A 510 -23.01 18.36 -18.83
C PRO A 510 -24.21 18.20 -19.76
N LYS A 511 -25.02 19.27 -19.88
CA LYS A 511 -25.98 19.36 -20.98
C LYS A 511 -25.19 19.12 -22.26
N PRO A 512 -25.61 18.22 -23.17
CA PRO A 512 -24.94 18.08 -24.43
C PRO A 512 -24.94 19.46 -25.11
N SER A 513 -23.77 20.04 -25.30
CA SER A 513 -23.62 21.22 -26.16
C SER A 513 -24.04 20.82 -27.55
N ALA A 514 -25.22 21.28 -27.93
CA ALA A 514 -25.63 21.28 -29.34
C ALA A 514 -24.61 22.15 -30.08
N THR A 515 -23.83 21.52 -30.95
CA THR A 515 -23.02 22.16 -31.97
C THR A 515 -23.91 22.94 -32.92
N GLY A 516 -24.08 24.20 -32.67
CA GLY A 516 -24.59 25.17 -33.64
C GLY A 516 -23.41 26.04 -34.04
N GLY A 517 -22.97 25.93 -35.27
CA GLY A 517 -21.90 26.76 -35.80
C GLY A 517 -22.26 28.23 -35.82
N ASP A 518 -21.35 29.08 -35.50
CA ASP A 518 -21.24 30.37 -36.20
C ASP A 518 -19.78 30.82 -36.28
N LYS A 519 -19.43 31.25 -37.49
CA LYS A 519 -18.12 31.75 -37.86
C LYS A 519 -18.05 33.25 -37.56
N SER A 520 -17.08 33.66 -36.76
CA SER A 520 -16.49 34.98 -37.00
C SER A 520 -15.08 35.05 -36.43
N GLY A 521 -14.18 35.55 -37.25
CA GLY A 521 -12.76 35.46 -37.12
C GLY A 521 -12.15 36.48 -36.17
N GLY A 522 -10.93 36.19 -35.78
CA GLY A 522 -10.03 37.09 -35.06
C GLY A 522 -8.70 36.38 -34.90
N GLY A 523 -7.74 36.70 -35.79
CA GLY A 523 -6.40 36.11 -35.79
C GLY A 523 -5.60 36.52 -34.55
N GLY A 524 -4.87 35.52 -34.02
CA GLY A 524 -3.84 35.69 -33.01
C GLY A 524 -2.87 34.48 -33.17
N THR A 525 -1.78 34.72 -33.87
CA THR A 525 -0.65 33.78 -34.01
C THR A 525 0.02 33.62 -32.67
N GLY A 526 -0.04 32.42 -32.14
CA GLY A 526 0.74 31.94 -30.99
C GLY A 526 0.90 30.44 -31.15
N GLU A 527 1.95 30.02 -31.84
CA GLU A 527 2.41 28.63 -31.86
C GLU A 527 2.91 28.28 -30.46
N GLY A 528 2.02 27.79 -29.63
CA GLY A 528 2.32 27.02 -28.44
C GLY A 528 1.68 25.66 -28.64
N ALA A 529 2.50 24.62 -28.84
CA ALA A 529 2.03 23.24 -28.90
C ALA A 529 1.25 22.96 -27.62
N ASP A 530 -0.08 22.81 -27.76
CA ASP A 530 -0.97 22.35 -26.71
C ASP A 530 -0.71 20.85 -26.49
N PRO A 531 -0.16 20.40 -25.34
CA PRO A 531 -0.09 18.99 -24.99
C PRO A 531 -1.44 18.49 -24.49
N GLY A 532 -2.52 19.11 -24.91
CA GLY A 532 -3.85 18.99 -24.38
C GLY A 532 -4.59 17.72 -24.82
N GLY A 533 -4.47 16.67 -24.00
CA GLY A 533 -5.49 15.63 -23.99
C GLY A 533 -6.83 16.18 -23.46
N VAL A 534 -7.94 15.54 -23.84
CA VAL A 534 -9.27 15.88 -23.35
C VAL A 534 -9.53 15.15 -22.02
N PRO A 535 -10.02 15.83 -20.95
CA PRO A 535 -10.41 15.15 -19.73
C PRO A 535 -11.44 14.05 -19.98
N VAL A 536 -11.23 12.89 -19.39
CA VAL A 536 -12.12 11.73 -19.48
C VAL A 536 -12.80 11.54 -18.13
N MET A 537 -14.09 11.83 -18.05
CA MET A 537 -14.87 11.62 -16.83
C MET A 537 -15.03 10.13 -16.57
N LEU A 538 -15.01 9.73 -15.28
CA LEU A 538 -15.12 8.32 -14.89
C LEU A 538 -16.38 7.64 -15.45
N GLN A 539 -17.54 8.31 -15.39
CA GLN A 539 -18.79 7.76 -15.93
C GLN A 539 -18.70 7.52 -17.44
N ASP A 540 -18.09 8.45 -18.17
CA ASP A 540 -17.86 8.34 -19.61
C ASP A 540 -16.87 7.22 -19.94
N ALA A 541 -15.81 7.08 -19.16
CA ALA A 541 -14.84 5.99 -19.30
C ALA A 541 -15.52 4.63 -19.14
N VAL A 542 -16.28 4.45 -18.05
CA VAL A 542 -17.04 3.21 -17.78
C VAL A 542 -18.01 2.90 -18.94
N ALA A 543 -18.71 3.91 -19.45
CA ALA A 543 -19.64 3.72 -20.57
C ALA A 543 -18.94 3.40 -21.91
N LYS A 544 -17.90 4.14 -22.25
CA LYS A 544 -17.22 4.03 -23.55
C LYS A 544 -16.28 2.83 -23.62
N GLN A 545 -15.56 2.54 -22.55
CA GLN A 545 -14.54 1.50 -22.52
C GLN A 545 -15.11 0.13 -22.11
N LEU A 546 -16.00 0.09 -21.09
CA LEU A 546 -16.54 -1.16 -20.56
C LEU A 546 -17.94 -1.50 -21.06
N GLY A 547 -18.68 -0.51 -21.58
CA GLY A 547 -20.08 -0.71 -21.96
C GLY A 547 -20.97 -0.99 -20.75
N LEU A 548 -20.67 -0.36 -19.63
CA LEU A 548 -21.49 -0.31 -18.41
C LEU A 548 -21.96 1.12 -18.19
N LYS A 549 -23.02 1.30 -17.41
CA LYS A 549 -23.50 2.64 -17.06
C LYS A 549 -23.29 2.89 -15.56
N LEU A 550 -22.41 3.83 -15.23
CA LEU A 550 -22.18 4.26 -13.85
C LEU A 550 -23.03 5.49 -13.57
N VAL A 551 -24.00 5.36 -12.66
CA VAL A 551 -24.92 6.45 -12.31
C VAL A 551 -24.86 6.76 -10.82
N LEU A 552 -25.05 8.03 -10.49
CA LEU A 552 -25.24 8.47 -9.12
C LEU A 552 -26.74 8.49 -8.83
N GLU A 553 -27.20 7.68 -7.88
CA GLU A 553 -28.61 7.58 -7.52
C GLU A 553 -28.81 7.70 -6.00
N LYS A 554 -30.02 8.07 -5.60
CA LYS A 554 -30.45 8.04 -4.20
C LYS A 554 -30.73 6.60 -3.80
N ARG A 555 -30.02 6.13 -2.77
CA ARG A 555 -30.19 4.78 -2.19
C ARG A 555 -29.69 4.76 -0.76
N PRO A 556 -30.01 3.74 0.02
CA PRO A 556 -29.32 3.50 1.28
C PRO A 556 -27.82 3.37 1.03
N ILE A 557 -27.04 4.15 1.77
CA ILE A 557 -25.57 4.07 1.80
C ILE A 557 -25.16 3.94 3.27
N PRO A 558 -24.08 3.24 3.56
CA PRO A 558 -23.50 3.29 4.88
C PRO A 558 -23.18 4.76 5.21
N ALA A 559 -23.56 5.22 6.38
CA ALA A 559 -23.41 6.60 6.82
C ALA A 559 -22.86 6.65 8.25
N LEU A 560 -22.04 7.65 8.53
CA LEU A 560 -21.62 7.96 9.89
C LEU A 560 -22.66 8.92 10.50
N VAL A 561 -23.26 8.52 11.59
CA VAL A 561 -24.24 9.34 12.31
C VAL A 561 -23.59 9.87 13.58
N ILE A 562 -23.68 11.19 13.79
CA ILE A 562 -23.17 11.83 15.01
C ILE A 562 -24.26 11.79 16.06
N ASP A 563 -24.08 10.95 17.10
CA ASP A 563 -24.97 10.87 18.25
C ASP A 563 -24.75 12.04 19.22
N HIS A 564 -23.49 12.48 19.34
CA HIS A 564 -23.09 13.55 20.24
C HIS A 564 -21.73 14.13 19.84
N ILE A 565 -21.57 15.45 19.99
CA ILE A 565 -20.30 16.17 19.93
C ILE A 565 -20.42 17.46 20.71
N GLU A 566 -19.40 17.82 21.47
CA GLU A 566 -19.32 19.10 22.19
C GLU A 566 -18.80 20.22 21.28
N GLU A 567 -19.37 21.43 21.39
CA GLU A 567 -18.96 22.60 20.62
C GLU A 567 -17.53 23.09 20.94
N THR A 568 -17.05 22.77 22.12
CA THR A 568 -15.71 23.12 22.58
C THR A 568 -15.02 21.91 23.18
N PRO A 569 -13.75 21.67 22.81
CA PRO A 569 -13.02 20.56 23.40
C PRO A 569 -12.74 20.82 24.89
N THR A 570 -12.56 19.76 25.65
CA THR A 570 -12.07 19.85 27.03
C THR A 570 -10.70 20.55 27.09
N GLU A 571 -10.36 21.18 28.22
CA GLU A 571 -9.07 21.88 28.39
C GLU A 571 -7.87 20.97 28.17
N ASN A 572 -6.76 21.58 27.69
CA ASN A 572 -5.51 20.88 27.36
C ASN A 572 -4.82 20.30 28.60
#